data_a7b4b6bfa107725aeab376fbcd11f088
#
_entry.id   a7b4b6bfa107725aeab376fbcd11f088
#
_cell.length_a   1.000
_cell.length_b   1.000
_cell.length_c   1.000
_cell.angle_alpha   90.00
_cell.angle_beta   90.00
_cell.angle_gamma   90.00
#
_symmetry.space_group_name_H-M   'P 1'
#
loop_
_entity.id
_entity.type
_entity.pdbx_description
1 polymer ?
#
loop_
_entity_poly.entity_id
_entity_poly.type
_entity_poly.pdbx_seq_one_letter_code
_entity_poly.pdbx_strand_id
1 'polypeptide(L)'
;MKTYSYDEFYLPMAMENLGDALEYAVCELALEPDDFFQRFLASGVADAFGNGNPVFMAGLSGAEMARCVLERTGTACELPCMNASIYKGAEYWAGWILAYYQWQSGRPFSNIYRYISIAEIIEMYHPLHEAPESKFVAALDEII
;
A
#
# COMPACT_ATOMS: atom_id res chain seq x y z
N MET A 1 -7.57 -25.11 -2.29
CA MET A 1 -8.41 -23.92 -2.56
C MET A 1 -7.73 -22.67 -2.05
N LYS A 2 -7.58 -21.67 -2.90
CA LYS A 2 -6.89 -20.44 -2.54
C LYS A 2 -7.83 -19.52 -1.79
N THR A 3 -7.40 -19.04 -0.62
CA THR A 3 -8.20 -18.12 0.19
C THR A 3 -7.63 -16.71 0.06
N TYR A 4 -8.43 -15.79 -0.47
CA TYR A 4 -8.07 -14.37 -0.56
C TYR A 4 -8.30 -13.68 0.77
N SER A 5 -7.62 -12.59 1.01
CA SER A 5 -7.66 -11.87 2.29
C SER A 5 -9.04 -11.28 2.62
N TYR A 6 -9.80 -10.89 1.59
CA TYR A 6 -11.13 -10.30 1.75
C TYR A 6 -11.88 -10.41 0.43
N ASP A 7 -13.14 -9.96 0.41
CA ASP A 7 -14.00 -10.06 -0.77
C ASP A 7 -13.44 -9.23 -1.94
N GLU A 8 -13.39 -9.84 -3.12
CA GLU A 8 -12.88 -9.20 -4.34
C GLU A 8 -13.60 -7.89 -4.66
N PHE A 9 -14.82 -7.72 -4.19
CA PHE A 9 -15.57 -6.47 -4.38
C PHE A 9 -14.80 -5.24 -3.90
N TYR A 10 -14.04 -5.38 -2.81
CA TYR A 10 -13.29 -4.26 -2.24
C TYR A 10 -11.91 -4.05 -2.87
N LEU A 11 -11.45 -5.01 -3.68
CA LEU A 11 -10.08 -4.99 -4.18
C LEU A 11 -9.71 -3.73 -4.97
N PRO A 12 -10.52 -3.26 -5.94
CA PRO A 12 -10.14 -2.04 -6.69
C PRO A 12 -9.96 -0.82 -5.79
N MET A 13 -10.85 -0.64 -4.81
CA MET A 13 -10.75 0.49 -3.88
C MET A 13 -9.55 0.35 -2.94
N ALA A 14 -9.28 -0.86 -2.48
CA ALA A 14 -8.12 -1.12 -1.62
C ALA A 14 -6.82 -0.81 -2.36
N MET A 15 -6.70 -1.22 -3.60
CA MET A 15 -5.52 -0.95 -4.43
C MET A 15 -5.34 0.55 -4.62
N GLU A 16 -6.40 1.28 -4.98
CA GLU A 16 -6.33 2.73 -5.13
C GLU A 16 -5.95 3.42 -3.83
N ASN A 17 -6.55 3.01 -2.71
CA ASN A 17 -6.29 3.65 -1.43
C ASN A 17 -4.86 3.45 -0.95
N LEU A 18 -4.31 2.25 -1.08
CA LEU A 18 -2.93 2.03 -0.68
C LEU A 18 -1.97 2.76 -1.63
N GLY A 19 -2.28 2.78 -2.93
CA GLY A 19 -1.52 3.55 -3.90
C GLY A 19 -1.52 5.03 -3.58
N ASP A 20 -2.69 5.59 -3.31
CA ASP A 20 -2.83 7.01 -2.96
C ASP A 20 -2.12 7.33 -1.63
N ALA A 21 -2.22 6.45 -0.64
CA ALA A 21 -1.57 6.66 0.65
C ALA A 21 -0.05 6.71 0.51
N LEU A 22 0.52 5.81 -0.25
CA LEU A 22 1.97 5.76 -0.45
C LEU A 22 2.45 6.97 -1.27
N GLU A 23 1.74 7.30 -2.34
CA GLU A 23 2.05 8.48 -3.14
C GLU A 23 1.99 9.76 -2.30
N TYR A 24 0.94 9.91 -1.50
CA TYR A 24 0.78 11.07 -0.62
C TYR A 24 1.93 11.17 0.37
N ALA A 25 2.26 10.06 1.03
CA ALA A 25 3.32 10.07 2.04
C ALA A 25 4.68 10.42 1.44
N VAL A 26 4.99 9.89 0.27
CA VAL A 26 6.30 10.08 -0.35
C VAL A 26 6.38 11.39 -1.14
N CYS A 27 5.36 11.68 -1.94
CA CYS A 27 5.41 12.82 -2.88
C CYS A 27 4.94 14.13 -2.25
N GLU A 28 3.95 14.08 -1.35
CA GLU A 28 3.42 15.29 -0.70
C GLU A 28 4.12 15.57 0.64
N LEU A 29 4.36 14.53 1.43
CA LEU A 29 4.94 14.68 2.76
C LEU A 29 6.45 14.46 2.79
N ALA A 30 7.05 14.08 1.66
CA ALA A 30 8.49 13.86 1.50
C ALA A 30 9.07 12.83 2.46
N LEU A 31 8.28 11.80 2.81
CA LEU A 31 8.76 10.70 3.64
C LEU A 31 9.46 9.65 2.80
N GLU A 32 10.44 8.96 3.40
CA GLU A 32 11.02 7.79 2.75
C GLU A 32 9.96 6.69 2.70
N PRO A 33 9.82 5.97 1.56
CA PRO A 33 8.77 4.95 1.43
C PRO A 33 8.79 3.89 2.52
N ASP A 34 9.98 3.41 2.89
CA ASP A 34 10.08 2.37 3.91
C ASP A 34 9.85 2.90 5.31
N ASP A 35 10.19 4.17 5.58
CA ASP A 35 9.86 4.79 6.86
C ASP A 35 8.34 4.87 7.04
N PHE A 36 7.63 5.32 6.02
CA PHE A 36 6.18 5.35 6.06
C PHE A 36 5.60 3.94 6.23
N PHE A 37 6.14 2.97 5.49
CA PHE A 37 5.59 1.62 5.55
C PHE A 37 5.81 0.97 6.91
N GLN A 38 6.96 1.21 7.55
CA GLN A 38 7.20 0.74 8.91
C GLN A 38 6.19 1.34 9.89
N ARG A 39 5.84 2.61 9.71
CA ARG A 39 4.79 3.24 10.51
C ARG A 39 3.41 2.64 10.22
N PHE A 40 3.14 2.34 8.96
CA PHE A 40 1.91 1.66 8.55
C PHE A 40 1.75 0.33 9.31
N LEU A 41 2.82 -0.45 9.40
CA LEU A 41 2.82 -1.70 10.16
C LEU A 41 2.66 -1.45 11.66
N ALA A 42 3.41 -0.51 12.21
CA ALA A 42 3.42 -0.25 13.66
C ALA A 42 2.09 0.32 14.16
N SER A 43 1.36 1.05 13.33
CA SER A 43 0.10 1.69 13.71
C SER A 43 -1.06 0.70 13.88
N GLY A 44 -0.92 -0.51 13.36
CA GLY A 44 -2.01 -1.48 13.29
C GLY A 44 -2.93 -1.29 12.09
N VAL A 45 -2.78 -0.21 11.34
CA VAL A 45 -3.60 0.05 10.15
C VAL A 45 -3.36 -1.02 9.08
N ALA A 46 -2.10 -1.46 8.93
CA ALA A 46 -1.76 -2.48 7.95
C ALA A 46 -2.53 -3.79 8.19
N ASP A 47 -2.60 -4.24 9.43
CA ASP A 47 -3.32 -5.46 9.77
C ASP A 47 -4.82 -5.30 9.55
N ALA A 48 -5.38 -4.17 9.97
CA ALA A 48 -6.81 -3.90 9.76
C ALA A 48 -7.15 -3.84 8.27
N PHE A 49 -6.32 -3.14 7.48
CA PHE A 49 -6.49 -3.05 6.03
C PHE A 49 -6.39 -4.45 5.39
N GLY A 50 -5.34 -5.18 5.73
CA GLY A 50 -5.09 -6.50 5.15
C GLY A 50 -6.13 -7.55 5.52
N ASN A 51 -6.81 -7.37 6.65
CA ASN A 51 -7.89 -8.25 7.09
C ASN A 51 -9.26 -7.84 6.56
N GLY A 52 -9.31 -6.80 5.72
CA GLY A 52 -10.55 -6.43 5.07
C GLY A 52 -11.43 -5.45 5.84
N ASN A 53 -10.84 -4.66 6.74
CA ASN A 53 -11.61 -3.63 7.46
C ASN A 53 -12.09 -2.56 6.48
N PRO A 54 -13.41 -2.40 6.27
CA PRO A 54 -13.93 -1.48 5.26
C PRO A 54 -13.57 -0.02 5.48
N VAL A 55 -13.30 0.38 6.72
CA VAL A 55 -12.92 1.77 7.04
C VAL A 55 -11.64 2.14 6.28
N PHE A 56 -10.64 1.28 6.32
CA PHE A 56 -9.35 1.56 5.68
C PHE A 56 -9.33 1.23 4.20
N MET A 57 -10.13 0.27 3.76
CA MET A 57 -10.18 -0.10 2.34
C MET A 57 -10.99 0.87 1.50
N ALA A 58 -12.09 1.38 2.04
CA ALA A 58 -13.06 2.17 1.28
C ALA A 58 -13.64 3.37 2.02
N GLY A 59 -13.58 3.38 3.35
CA GLY A 59 -14.20 4.44 4.17
C GLY A 59 -13.36 5.70 4.28
N LEU A 60 -12.04 5.57 4.25
CA LEU A 60 -11.11 6.68 4.26
C LEU A 60 -10.42 6.78 2.91
N SER A 61 -10.07 8.00 2.49
CA SER A 61 -9.21 8.17 1.32
C SER A 61 -7.79 7.72 1.68
N GLY A 62 -6.94 7.54 0.66
CA GLY A 62 -5.54 7.20 0.89
C GLY A 62 -4.82 8.23 1.74
N ALA A 63 -5.06 9.53 1.48
CA ALA A 63 -4.47 10.61 2.28
C ALA A 63 -4.93 10.56 3.74
N GLU A 64 -6.23 10.33 3.96
CA GLU A 64 -6.76 10.20 5.32
C GLU A 64 -6.18 9.00 6.05
N MET A 65 -6.00 7.89 5.34
CA MET A 65 -5.36 6.70 5.91
C MET A 65 -3.90 6.99 6.28
N ALA A 66 -3.17 7.70 5.41
CA ALA A 66 -1.78 8.07 5.70
C ALA A 66 -1.70 8.97 6.93
N ARG A 67 -2.62 9.93 7.07
CA ARG A 67 -2.68 10.78 8.27
C ARG A 67 -2.94 9.96 9.52
N CYS A 68 -3.86 9.00 9.44
CA CYS A 68 -4.18 8.12 10.55
C CYS A 68 -2.94 7.34 11.01
N VAL A 69 -2.18 6.82 10.05
CA VAL A 69 -0.91 6.13 10.33
C VAL A 69 0.05 7.05 11.08
N LEU A 70 0.24 8.27 10.59
CA LEU A 70 1.19 9.20 11.19
C LEU A 70 0.75 9.64 12.58
N GLU A 71 -0.53 9.93 12.78
CA GLU A 71 -1.05 10.29 14.09
C GLU A 71 -0.86 9.16 15.12
N ARG A 72 -1.14 7.93 14.70
CA ARG A 72 -0.98 6.77 15.58
C ARG A 72 0.48 6.48 15.93
N THR A 73 1.41 6.95 15.11
CA THR A 73 2.85 6.73 15.33
C THR A 73 3.57 7.98 15.81
N GLY A 74 2.83 8.96 16.33
CA GLY A 74 3.40 10.09 17.06
C GLY A 74 3.66 11.35 16.26
N THR A 75 3.22 11.44 15.01
CA THR A 75 3.37 12.65 14.22
C THR A 75 2.06 13.43 14.22
N ALA A 76 1.90 14.28 15.22
CA ALA A 76 0.74 15.16 15.32
C ALA A 76 1.10 16.50 14.71
N CYS A 77 0.76 16.70 13.44
CA CYS A 77 1.00 17.97 12.76
C CYS A 77 -0.12 18.24 11.77
N GLU A 78 -0.27 19.50 11.38
CA GLU A 78 -1.15 19.85 10.27
C GLU A 78 -0.52 19.31 8.99
N LEU A 79 -1.19 18.34 8.40
CA LEU A 79 -0.71 17.74 7.15
C LEU A 79 -1.35 18.48 5.97
N PRO A 80 -0.60 18.69 4.87
CA PRO A 80 -1.19 19.33 3.69
C PRO A 80 -2.35 18.51 3.14
N CYS A 81 -3.32 19.20 2.57
CA CYS A 81 -4.40 18.54 1.86
C CYS A 81 -3.84 17.85 0.62
N MET A 82 -4.37 16.68 0.32
CA MET A 82 -4.02 16.01 -0.91
C MET A 82 -4.59 16.79 -2.09
N ASN A 83 -3.72 17.30 -2.93
CA ASN A 83 -4.14 17.80 -4.23
C ASN A 83 -4.39 16.58 -5.10
N ALA A 84 -5.52 16.56 -5.79
CA ALA A 84 -5.83 15.47 -6.69
C ALA A 84 -4.71 15.39 -7.73
N SER A 85 -3.75 14.53 -7.50
CA SER A 85 -2.65 14.32 -8.42
C SER A 85 -3.17 13.47 -9.58
N ILE A 86 -3.05 14.00 -10.77
CA ILE A 86 -3.29 13.22 -11.98
C ILE A 86 -2.06 12.36 -12.32
N TYR A 87 -1.01 12.48 -11.51
CA TYR A 87 0.27 11.84 -11.75
C TYR A 87 0.38 10.60 -10.89
N LYS A 88 0.04 9.46 -11.48
CA LYS A 88 0.12 8.17 -10.77
C LYS A 88 1.40 7.46 -11.22
N GLY A 89 2.48 7.75 -10.51
CA GLY A 89 3.81 7.23 -10.82
C GLY A 89 4.17 5.97 -10.06
N ALA A 90 5.49 5.78 -9.90
CA ALA A 90 6.02 4.55 -9.30
C ALA A 90 5.55 4.31 -7.87
N GLU A 91 5.42 5.37 -7.07
CA GLU A 91 4.98 5.27 -5.68
C GLU A 91 3.53 4.80 -5.59
N TYR A 92 2.65 5.37 -6.43
CA TYR A 92 1.27 4.93 -6.51
C TYR A 92 1.19 3.46 -6.93
N TRP A 93 1.92 3.12 -8.00
CA TRP A 93 1.91 1.75 -8.48
C TRP A 93 2.39 0.75 -7.43
N ALA A 94 3.43 1.12 -6.66
CA ALA A 94 3.96 0.24 -5.62
C ALA A 94 2.90 -0.10 -4.57
N GLY A 95 2.16 0.90 -4.09
CA GLY A 95 1.07 0.64 -3.16
C GLY A 95 -0.07 -0.15 -3.80
N TRP A 96 -0.43 0.21 -5.02
CA TRP A 96 -1.49 -0.42 -5.79
C TRP A 96 -1.22 -1.92 -6.00
N ILE A 97 -0.02 -2.26 -6.45
CA ILE A 97 0.32 -3.66 -6.74
C ILE A 97 0.57 -4.46 -5.46
N LEU A 98 1.09 -3.82 -4.42
CA LEU A 98 1.30 -4.49 -3.13
C LEU A 98 -0.03 -4.89 -2.49
N ALA A 99 -1.04 -4.03 -2.59
CA ALA A 99 -2.37 -4.38 -2.10
C ALA A 99 -2.94 -5.59 -2.84
N TYR A 100 -2.72 -5.66 -4.15
CA TYR A 100 -3.12 -6.82 -4.94
C TYR A 100 -2.42 -8.09 -4.46
N TYR A 101 -1.10 -8.04 -4.29
CA TYR A 101 -0.34 -9.21 -3.85
C TYR A 101 -0.78 -9.67 -2.46
N GLN A 102 -0.98 -8.73 -1.55
CA GLN A 102 -1.43 -9.05 -0.19
C GLN A 102 -2.80 -9.77 -0.23
N TRP A 103 -3.73 -9.23 -1.01
CA TRP A 103 -5.06 -9.83 -1.16
C TRP A 103 -4.97 -11.22 -1.78
N GLN A 104 -4.23 -11.36 -2.86
CA GLN A 104 -4.14 -12.58 -3.65
C GLN A 104 -3.41 -13.69 -2.88
N SER A 105 -2.37 -13.37 -2.14
CA SER A 105 -1.57 -14.34 -1.42
C SER A 105 -2.15 -14.70 -0.04
N GLY A 106 -2.99 -13.83 0.52
CA GLY A 106 -3.47 -13.99 1.89
C GLY A 106 -2.42 -13.70 2.94
N ARG A 107 -1.23 -13.21 2.56
CA ARG A 107 -0.16 -12.92 3.50
C ARG A 107 -0.36 -11.55 4.15
N PRO A 108 -0.12 -11.42 5.47
CA PRO A 108 -0.12 -10.08 6.09
C PRO A 108 1.00 -9.22 5.52
N PHE A 109 0.81 -7.91 5.49
CA PHE A 109 1.85 -6.98 5.04
C PHE A 109 3.16 -7.16 5.81
N SER A 110 3.08 -7.43 7.11
CA SER A 110 4.27 -7.66 7.94
C SER A 110 5.09 -8.84 7.45
N ASN A 111 4.44 -9.89 6.97
CA ASN A 111 5.12 -11.04 6.41
C ASN A 111 5.78 -10.71 5.08
N ILE A 112 5.07 -10.03 4.19
CA ILE A 112 5.60 -9.65 2.89
C ILE A 112 6.83 -8.75 3.06
N TYR A 113 6.74 -7.78 3.98
CA TYR A 113 7.79 -6.80 4.20
C TYR A 113 9.10 -7.42 4.71
N ARG A 114 9.04 -8.61 5.25
CA ARG A 114 10.26 -9.32 5.67
C ARG A 114 11.13 -9.75 4.49
N TYR A 115 10.56 -9.82 3.30
CA TYR A 115 11.25 -10.35 2.11
C TYR A 115 11.58 -9.28 1.09
N ILE A 116 10.84 -8.18 1.06
CA ILE A 116 11.04 -7.12 0.07
C ILE A 116 10.70 -5.77 0.69
N SER A 117 11.53 -4.76 0.38
CA SER A 117 11.27 -3.39 0.83
C SER A 117 10.36 -2.66 -0.15
N ILE A 118 9.77 -1.54 0.30
CA ILE A 118 8.94 -0.71 -0.58
C ILE A 118 9.81 -0.05 -1.65
N ALA A 119 11.04 0.37 -1.29
CA ALA A 119 11.97 0.93 -2.27
C ALA A 119 12.25 -0.06 -3.40
N GLU A 120 12.42 -1.33 -3.07
CA GLU A 120 12.63 -2.37 -4.09
C GLU A 120 11.41 -2.55 -4.99
N ILE A 121 10.20 -2.48 -4.42
CA ILE A 121 8.97 -2.56 -5.23
C ILE A 121 8.88 -1.37 -6.17
N ILE A 122 9.20 -0.17 -5.70
CA ILE A 122 9.20 1.05 -6.53
C ILE A 122 10.15 0.88 -7.72
N GLU A 123 11.30 0.27 -7.51
CA GLU A 123 12.26 0.01 -8.59
C GLU A 123 11.72 -0.95 -9.65
N MET A 124 10.76 -1.78 -9.31
CA MET A 124 10.13 -2.70 -10.26
C MET A 124 9.11 -2.02 -11.17
N TYR A 125 8.82 -0.74 -10.95
CA TYR A 125 7.81 -0.02 -11.72
C TYR A 125 8.10 -0.01 -13.22
N HIS A 126 9.31 0.36 -13.62
CA HIS A 126 9.65 0.47 -15.05
C HIS A 126 9.46 -0.85 -15.79
N PRO A 127 9.98 -1.98 -15.31
CA PRO A 127 9.79 -3.24 -16.02
C PRO A 127 8.37 -3.83 -15.90
N LEU A 128 7.62 -3.52 -14.85
CA LEU A 128 6.39 -4.24 -14.56
C LEU A 128 5.08 -3.45 -14.60
N HIS A 129 5.12 -2.11 -14.65
CA HIS A 129 3.86 -1.34 -14.53
C HIS A 129 2.92 -1.53 -15.71
N GLU A 130 3.41 -1.93 -16.86
CA GLU A 130 2.60 -2.22 -18.04
C GLU A 130 2.29 -3.72 -18.19
N ALA A 131 2.87 -4.54 -17.31
CA ALA A 131 2.64 -5.97 -17.32
C ALA A 131 1.39 -6.33 -16.50
N PRO A 132 0.78 -7.50 -16.76
CA PRO A 132 -0.30 -7.97 -15.88
C PRO A 132 0.18 -8.17 -14.44
N GLU A 133 -0.72 -8.04 -13.48
CA GLU A 133 -0.42 -8.21 -12.06
C GLU A 133 0.20 -9.56 -11.75
N SER A 134 -0.13 -10.57 -12.55
CA SER A 134 0.44 -11.92 -12.39
C SER A 134 1.95 -11.96 -12.52
N LYS A 135 2.55 -11.02 -13.25
CA LYS A 135 4.02 -10.94 -13.37
C LYS A 135 4.67 -10.51 -12.07
N PHE A 136 4.05 -9.57 -11.37
CA PHE A 136 4.53 -9.15 -10.06
C PHE A 136 4.36 -10.30 -9.05
N VAL A 137 3.21 -10.96 -9.08
CA VAL A 137 2.95 -12.11 -8.19
C VAL A 137 4.00 -13.18 -8.39
N ALA A 138 4.32 -13.53 -9.64
CA ALA A 138 5.34 -14.52 -9.95
C ALA A 138 6.72 -14.10 -9.43
N ALA A 139 7.07 -12.82 -9.60
CA ALA A 139 8.36 -12.30 -9.13
C ALA A 139 8.48 -12.40 -7.59
N LEU A 140 7.41 -12.04 -6.87
CA LEU A 140 7.43 -12.12 -5.42
C LEU A 140 7.38 -13.57 -4.92
N ASP A 141 6.64 -14.43 -5.57
CA ASP A 141 6.56 -15.84 -5.18
C ASP A 141 7.93 -16.53 -5.28
N GLU A 142 8.82 -16.05 -6.15
CA GLU A 142 10.19 -16.56 -6.22
C GLU A 142 11.05 -16.09 -5.04
N ILE A 143 10.74 -14.95 -4.45
CA ILE A 143 11.49 -14.40 -3.32
C ILE A 143 10.97 -14.97 -2.00
N ILE A 144 9.69 -15.17 -1.90
CA ILE A 144 9.01 -15.66 -0.70
C ILE A 144 8.82 -17.20 -0.75
#